data_dead2677af64998455e9a8da366b50a4
#
_entry.id   dead2677af64998455e9a8da366b50a4
#
_cell.length_a   1.000
_cell.length_b   1.000
_cell.length_c   1.000
_cell.angle_alpha   90.00
_cell.angle_beta   90.00
_cell.angle_gamma   90.00
#
_symmetry.space_group_name_H-M   'P 1'
#
loop_
_entity.id
_entity.type
_entity.pdbx_description
1 polymer ?
#
loop_
_entity_poly.entity_id
_entity_poly.type
_entity_poly.pdbx_seq_one_letter_code
_entity_poly.pdbx_strand_id
1 'polypeptide(L)'
;MGVLRDCMVREMPLREFSASTQKLYLATLTDLAKYHHRSPDTFDPTQVQNFLLYLTQERHLAWSSVSVAASAIRFFYTHTLKRLDLAMAMPPRRKPRRLPHILSIEEVERVLSIPRHPTHRVLLMTTYAAGLRVSEVVRLQLTDLDRERLMIRVEQGKRRTDRYTILSPRLLTELDRYRAQRSLTRWLFPAHAGDQPMSPSTAQHIFIAAKARAGIQKPGSIHLLRHAFATHLLETGVDLRTIQVLLGHASLATTSRYLHVTRKTLDAVQSPFDRLTLSTPPAAA
;
A
#
# COMPACT_ATOMS: atom_id res chain seq x y z
N MET A 1 28.64 18.72 -2.25
CA MET A 1 27.54 17.84 -1.81
C MET A 1 27.55 17.55 -0.30
N GLY A 2 28.73 17.51 0.39
CA GLY A 2 28.78 17.16 1.82
C GLY A 2 27.86 17.98 2.71
N VAL A 3 28.08 19.29 2.81
CA VAL A 3 27.34 20.18 3.69
C VAL A 3 25.84 20.19 3.39
N LEU A 4 25.45 20.27 2.11
CA LEU A 4 24.02 20.29 1.72
C LEU A 4 23.32 18.95 2.03
N ARG A 5 24.03 17.83 1.82
CA ARG A 5 23.54 16.51 2.19
C ARG A 5 23.32 16.41 3.70
N ASP A 6 24.27 16.89 4.50
CA ASP A 6 24.20 16.84 5.95
C ASP A 6 23.05 17.72 6.49
N CYS A 7 22.86 18.90 5.90
CA CYS A 7 21.70 19.75 6.20
C CYS A 7 20.39 19.01 5.91
N MET A 8 20.25 18.39 4.75
CA MET A 8 19.05 17.63 4.37
C MET A 8 18.81 16.43 5.30
N VAL A 9 19.89 15.70 5.67
CA VAL A 9 19.83 14.58 6.61
C VAL A 9 19.33 15.01 7.98
N ARG A 10 19.67 16.21 8.46
CA ARG A 10 19.16 16.77 9.73
C ARG A 10 17.70 17.21 9.64
N GLU A 11 17.28 17.79 8.53
CA GLU A 11 15.91 18.28 8.33
C GLU A 11 14.84 17.20 8.19
N MET A 12 15.18 16.07 7.55
CA MET A 12 14.23 14.99 7.31
C MET A 12 13.71 14.30 8.56
N PRO A 13 14.54 13.94 9.57
CA PRO A 13 14.08 13.35 10.83
C PRO A 13 13.18 14.27 11.64
N LEU A 14 13.45 15.59 11.64
CA LEU A 14 12.61 16.60 12.32
C LEU A 14 11.18 16.63 11.76
N ARG A 15 11.00 16.18 10.53
CA ARG A 15 9.70 16.04 9.84
C ARG A 15 9.23 14.59 9.77
N GLU A 16 9.86 13.71 10.56
CA GLU A 16 9.51 12.31 10.75
C GLU A 16 9.52 11.47 9.46
N PHE A 17 10.38 11.81 8.51
CA PHE A 17 10.55 10.98 7.32
C PHE A 17 11.14 9.62 7.69
N SER A 18 10.55 8.56 7.11
CA SER A 18 11.06 7.20 7.28
C SER A 18 12.47 7.07 6.68
N ALA A 19 13.28 6.14 7.21
CA ALA A 19 14.62 5.88 6.68
C ALA A 19 14.61 5.57 5.16
N SER A 20 13.58 4.86 4.68
CA SER A 20 13.40 4.57 3.25
C SER A 20 13.14 5.83 2.42
N THR A 21 12.32 6.76 2.94
CA THR A 21 12.07 8.05 2.28
C THR A 21 13.34 8.91 2.26
N GLN A 22 14.08 8.95 3.37
CA GLN A 22 15.35 9.69 3.45
C GLN A 22 16.34 9.17 2.42
N LYS A 23 16.53 7.83 2.35
CA LYS A 23 17.40 7.20 1.36
C LYS A 23 17.00 7.55 -0.08
N LEU A 24 15.70 7.49 -0.38
CA LEU A 24 15.18 7.79 -1.71
C LEU A 24 15.37 9.26 -2.09
N TYR A 25 15.13 10.18 -1.16
CA TYR A 25 15.32 11.60 -1.38
C TYR A 25 16.77 11.96 -1.63
N LEU A 26 17.68 11.40 -0.82
CA LEU A 26 19.12 11.60 -1.01
C LEU A 26 19.61 11.04 -2.35
N ALA A 27 19.13 9.84 -2.74
CA ALA A 27 19.45 9.25 -4.03
C ALA A 27 19.00 10.15 -5.19
N THR A 28 17.78 10.70 -5.11
CA THR A 28 17.25 11.62 -6.13
C THR A 28 18.12 12.87 -6.29
N LEU A 29 18.56 13.48 -5.19
CA LEU A 29 19.44 14.65 -5.24
C LEU A 29 20.84 14.31 -5.78
N THR A 30 21.32 13.12 -5.49
CA THR A 30 22.56 12.61 -6.07
C THR A 30 22.43 12.43 -7.59
N ASP A 31 21.33 11.86 -8.06
CA ASP A 31 21.06 11.68 -9.48
C ASP A 31 20.88 13.03 -10.20
N LEU A 32 20.19 14.01 -9.58
CA LEU A 32 20.07 15.36 -10.10
C LEU A 32 21.44 16.05 -10.27
N ALA A 33 22.32 15.93 -9.26
CA ALA A 33 23.67 16.50 -9.30
C ALA A 33 24.55 15.82 -10.38
N LYS A 34 24.43 14.49 -10.51
CA LYS A 34 25.15 13.71 -11.55
C LYS A 34 24.69 14.09 -12.96
N TYR A 35 23.39 14.27 -13.16
CA TYR A 35 22.84 14.62 -14.47
C TYR A 35 23.41 15.96 -14.99
N HIS A 36 23.55 16.96 -14.13
CA HIS A 36 24.10 18.27 -14.49
C HIS A 36 25.61 18.41 -14.24
N HIS A 37 26.29 17.42 -13.67
CA HIS A 37 27.71 17.47 -13.27
C HIS A 37 28.07 18.66 -12.38
N ARG A 38 27.10 19.18 -11.60
CA ARG A 38 27.22 20.36 -10.75
C ARG A 38 26.46 20.20 -9.44
N SER A 39 26.72 21.11 -8.50
CA SER A 39 26.01 21.11 -7.21
C SER A 39 24.58 21.65 -7.36
N PRO A 40 23.57 21.02 -6.74
CA PRO A 40 22.14 21.40 -6.90
C PRO A 40 21.77 22.79 -6.42
N ASP A 41 22.59 23.44 -5.59
CA ASP A 41 22.37 24.82 -5.12
C ASP A 41 22.58 25.88 -6.21
N THR A 42 23.30 25.52 -7.27
CA THR A 42 23.61 26.41 -8.40
C THR A 42 22.60 26.36 -9.55
N PHE A 43 21.53 25.56 -9.42
CA PHE A 43 20.59 25.36 -10.52
C PHE A 43 19.55 26.46 -10.61
N ASP A 44 19.08 26.69 -11.83
CA ASP A 44 17.92 27.48 -12.16
C ASP A 44 16.66 26.57 -12.34
N PRO A 45 15.45 27.17 -12.43
CA PRO A 45 14.22 26.40 -12.61
C PRO A 45 14.20 25.52 -13.87
N THR A 46 14.83 25.97 -14.95
CA THR A 46 14.87 25.25 -16.23
C THR A 46 15.68 23.97 -16.11
N GLN A 47 16.81 24.04 -15.41
CA GLN A 47 17.66 22.86 -15.16
C GLN A 47 16.95 21.80 -14.33
N VAL A 48 16.18 22.20 -13.32
CA VAL A 48 15.35 21.26 -12.53
C VAL A 48 14.26 20.61 -13.40
N GLN A 49 13.62 21.41 -14.26
CA GLN A 49 12.58 20.88 -15.19
C GLN A 49 13.19 19.92 -16.21
N ASN A 50 14.35 20.22 -16.77
CA ASN A 50 15.06 19.35 -17.71
C ASN A 50 15.39 17.99 -17.09
N PHE A 51 15.80 17.96 -15.83
CA PHE A 51 16.01 16.69 -15.12
C PHE A 51 14.71 15.87 -14.98
N LEU A 52 13.58 16.51 -14.66
CA LEU A 52 12.29 15.82 -14.57
C LEU A 52 11.82 15.31 -15.96
N LEU A 53 12.09 16.05 -17.02
CA LEU A 53 11.86 15.63 -18.41
C LEU A 53 12.74 14.42 -18.77
N TYR A 54 14.03 14.47 -18.45
CA TYR A 54 14.96 13.35 -18.60
C TYR A 54 14.44 12.07 -17.93
N LEU A 55 14.00 12.16 -16.66
CA LEU A 55 13.43 11.02 -15.95
C LEU A 55 12.20 10.42 -16.66
N THR A 56 11.41 11.28 -17.31
CA THR A 56 10.15 10.88 -17.99
C THR A 56 10.43 10.36 -19.40
N GLN A 57 11.21 11.09 -20.20
CA GLN A 57 11.35 10.88 -21.64
C GLN A 57 12.49 9.92 -21.98
N GLU A 58 13.62 10.01 -21.28
CA GLU A 58 14.79 9.18 -21.55
C GLU A 58 14.87 7.96 -20.64
N ARG A 59 14.62 8.14 -19.32
CA ARG A 59 14.62 7.04 -18.37
C ARG A 59 13.28 6.28 -18.35
N HIS A 60 12.26 6.74 -19.04
CA HIS A 60 10.92 6.14 -19.14
C HIS A 60 10.33 5.76 -17.77
N LEU A 61 10.63 6.54 -16.71
CA LEU A 61 10.12 6.25 -15.38
C LEU A 61 8.62 6.49 -15.30
N ALA A 62 7.93 5.63 -14.58
CA ALA A 62 6.51 5.82 -14.28
C ALA A 62 6.29 7.16 -13.56
N TRP A 63 5.18 7.83 -13.88
CA TRP A 63 4.82 9.12 -13.27
C TRP A 63 4.87 9.13 -11.74
N SER A 64 4.54 7.99 -11.09
CA SER A 64 4.67 7.84 -9.65
C SER A 64 6.10 8.07 -9.16
N SER A 65 7.09 7.52 -9.85
CA SER A 65 8.51 7.68 -9.52
C SER A 65 8.99 9.11 -9.77
N VAL A 66 8.61 9.70 -10.90
CA VAL A 66 8.90 11.11 -11.20
C VAL A 66 8.27 12.05 -10.17
N SER A 67 7.05 11.77 -9.72
CA SER A 67 6.37 12.55 -8.67
C SER A 67 7.08 12.46 -7.31
N VAL A 68 7.71 11.33 -6.99
CA VAL A 68 8.54 11.20 -5.79
C VAL A 68 9.84 11.98 -5.95
N ALA A 69 10.49 11.93 -7.11
CA ALA A 69 11.68 12.74 -7.41
C ALA A 69 11.37 14.24 -7.30
N ALA A 70 10.27 14.70 -7.89
CA ALA A 70 9.82 16.09 -7.76
C ALA A 70 9.56 16.49 -6.29
N SER A 71 9.02 15.55 -5.48
CA SER A 71 8.80 15.81 -4.04
C SER A 71 10.12 15.93 -3.26
N ALA A 72 11.12 15.12 -3.61
CA ALA A 72 12.46 15.18 -3.01
C ALA A 72 13.16 16.50 -3.35
N ILE A 73 13.09 16.91 -4.61
CA ILE A 73 13.67 18.16 -5.11
C ILE A 73 12.97 19.38 -4.46
N ARG A 74 11.62 19.35 -4.42
CA ARG A 74 10.86 20.40 -3.74
C ARG A 74 11.23 20.51 -2.25
N PHE A 75 11.35 19.38 -1.56
CA PHE A 75 11.79 19.35 -0.17
C PHE A 75 13.15 20.03 0.00
N PHE A 76 14.11 19.68 -0.83
CA PHE A 76 15.46 20.23 -0.79
C PHE A 76 15.47 21.74 -0.97
N TYR A 77 14.80 22.26 -2.01
CA TYR A 77 14.76 23.69 -2.25
C TYR A 77 13.96 24.47 -1.22
N THR A 78 12.85 23.89 -0.71
CA THR A 78 12.01 24.55 0.30
C THR A 78 12.69 24.59 1.67
N HIS A 79 13.24 23.47 2.12
CA HIS A 79 13.64 23.31 3.51
C HIS A 79 15.16 23.42 3.70
N THR A 80 15.95 22.87 2.79
CA THR A 80 17.41 22.89 2.92
C THR A 80 18.01 24.18 2.39
N LEU A 81 17.63 24.62 1.19
CA LEU A 81 18.17 25.85 0.56
C LEU A 81 17.31 27.09 0.78
N LYS A 82 16.05 26.93 1.21
CA LYS A 82 15.06 28.03 1.38
C LYS A 82 14.81 28.84 0.10
N ARG A 83 14.98 28.22 -1.07
CA ARG A 83 14.75 28.81 -2.39
C ARG A 83 13.34 28.44 -2.89
N LEU A 84 12.35 29.27 -2.53
CA LEU A 84 10.93 29.01 -2.86
C LEU A 84 10.65 29.21 -4.36
N ASP A 85 11.41 30.02 -5.05
CA ASP A 85 11.35 30.22 -6.51
C ASP A 85 11.47 28.88 -7.25
N LEU A 86 12.48 28.08 -6.92
CA LEU A 86 12.72 26.77 -7.51
C LEU A 86 11.67 25.73 -7.07
N ALA A 87 11.21 25.81 -5.83
CA ALA A 87 10.19 24.89 -5.32
C ALA A 87 8.84 25.09 -6.02
N MET A 88 8.48 26.32 -6.41
CA MET A 88 7.24 26.67 -7.10
C MET A 88 7.30 26.38 -8.61
N ALA A 89 8.47 26.41 -9.22
CA ALA A 89 8.65 26.10 -10.65
C ALA A 89 8.34 24.64 -11.03
N MET A 90 8.19 23.75 -10.04
CA MET A 90 7.88 22.34 -10.28
C MET A 90 6.39 22.13 -10.52
N PRO A 91 6.01 21.26 -11.50
CA PRO A 91 4.61 21.01 -11.80
C PRO A 91 3.86 20.44 -10.58
N PRO A 92 2.56 20.78 -10.43
CA PRO A 92 1.75 20.26 -9.33
C PRO A 92 1.61 18.75 -9.42
N ARG A 93 1.52 18.11 -8.26
CA ARG A 93 1.39 16.67 -8.15
C ARG A 93 0.01 16.20 -8.67
N ARG A 94 -0.06 15.68 -9.89
CA ARG A 94 -1.26 14.99 -10.39
C ARG A 94 -1.21 13.51 -9.99
N LYS A 95 -2.26 13.02 -9.38
CA LYS A 95 -2.43 11.59 -9.11
C LYS A 95 -3.36 11.01 -10.17
N PRO A 96 -2.89 10.21 -11.13
CA PRO A 96 -3.79 9.51 -12.03
C PRO A 96 -4.68 8.56 -11.20
N ARG A 97 -5.99 8.72 -11.33
CA ARG A 97 -6.97 7.83 -10.71
C ARG A 97 -7.10 6.58 -11.59
N ARG A 98 -6.25 5.59 -11.36
CA ARG A 98 -6.46 4.26 -11.95
C ARG A 98 -7.23 3.41 -10.95
N LEU A 99 -8.27 2.73 -11.43
CA LEU A 99 -8.97 1.74 -10.62
C LEU A 99 -8.01 0.58 -10.32
N PRO A 100 -7.99 0.07 -9.10
CA PRO A 100 -7.17 -1.07 -8.75
C PRO A 100 -7.67 -2.32 -9.48
N HIS A 101 -6.76 -3.18 -9.92
CA HIS A 101 -7.11 -4.52 -10.33
C HIS A 101 -7.45 -5.33 -9.09
N ILE A 102 -8.57 -6.06 -9.14
CA ILE A 102 -9.04 -6.90 -8.04
C ILE A 102 -8.95 -8.36 -8.46
N LEU A 103 -8.44 -9.21 -7.58
CA LEU A 103 -8.52 -10.65 -7.76
C LEU A 103 -9.94 -11.14 -7.42
N SER A 104 -10.53 -11.99 -8.24
CA SER A 104 -11.77 -12.68 -7.89
C SER A 104 -11.54 -13.70 -6.75
N ILE A 105 -12.61 -14.23 -6.19
CA ILE A 105 -12.54 -15.27 -5.14
C ILE A 105 -11.77 -16.48 -5.68
N GLU A 106 -12.07 -16.94 -6.89
CA GLU A 106 -11.42 -18.08 -7.54
C GLU A 106 -9.94 -17.83 -7.82
N GLU A 107 -9.58 -16.60 -8.21
CA GLU A 107 -8.18 -16.21 -8.40
C GLU A 107 -7.42 -16.19 -7.08
N VAL A 108 -8.04 -15.71 -6.00
CA VAL A 108 -7.45 -15.76 -4.65
C VAL A 108 -7.25 -17.21 -4.22
N GLU A 109 -8.25 -18.08 -4.37
CA GLU A 109 -8.16 -19.50 -4.03
C GLU A 109 -7.00 -20.16 -4.77
N ARG A 110 -6.86 -19.94 -6.08
CA ARG A 110 -5.73 -20.45 -6.85
C ARG A 110 -4.39 -19.97 -6.31
N VAL A 111 -4.23 -18.66 -6.07
CA VAL A 111 -2.98 -18.11 -5.53
C VAL A 111 -2.62 -18.67 -4.17
N LEU A 112 -3.59 -18.88 -3.28
CA LEU A 112 -3.37 -19.39 -1.94
C LEU A 112 -3.07 -20.90 -1.94
N SER A 113 -3.53 -21.64 -2.97
CA SER A 113 -3.33 -23.09 -3.08
C SER A 113 -1.98 -23.48 -3.71
N ILE A 114 -1.36 -22.58 -4.49
CA ILE A 114 -0.12 -22.85 -5.23
C ILE A 114 1.11 -23.11 -4.33
N PRO A 115 1.37 -22.35 -3.24
CA PRO A 115 2.60 -22.56 -2.49
C PRO A 115 2.59 -23.90 -1.73
N ARG A 116 3.60 -24.74 -2.02
CA ARG A 116 3.80 -26.01 -1.30
C ARG A 116 4.49 -25.78 0.06
N HIS A 117 5.34 -24.76 0.16
CA HIS A 117 6.04 -24.44 1.39
C HIS A 117 5.06 -23.84 2.42
N PRO A 118 4.94 -24.41 3.63
CA PRO A 118 3.93 -23.99 4.62
C PRO A 118 4.00 -22.50 4.96
N THR A 119 5.20 -21.95 5.17
CA THR A 119 5.38 -20.50 5.47
C THR A 119 4.85 -19.62 4.36
N HIS A 120 5.11 -19.96 3.09
CA HIS A 120 4.64 -19.17 1.95
C HIS A 120 3.13 -19.17 1.85
N ARG A 121 2.53 -20.36 2.02
CA ARG A 121 1.07 -20.54 1.97
C ARG A 121 0.39 -19.75 3.08
N VAL A 122 0.82 -19.93 4.32
CA VAL A 122 0.20 -19.26 5.48
C VAL A 122 0.45 -17.76 5.48
N LEU A 123 1.60 -17.29 4.99
CA LEU A 123 1.86 -15.87 4.77
C LEU A 123 0.82 -15.22 3.85
N LEU A 124 0.55 -15.86 2.69
CA LEU A 124 -0.44 -15.33 1.74
C LEU A 124 -1.86 -15.43 2.29
N MET A 125 -2.21 -16.53 2.96
CA MET A 125 -3.51 -16.68 3.64
C MET A 125 -3.73 -15.58 4.68
N THR A 126 -2.73 -15.32 5.55
CA THR A 126 -2.80 -14.27 6.57
C THR A 126 -2.91 -12.88 5.94
N THR A 127 -2.17 -12.63 4.86
CA THR A 127 -2.23 -11.35 4.13
C THR A 127 -3.63 -11.07 3.60
N TYR A 128 -4.28 -12.09 3.01
CA TYR A 128 -5.65 -11.98 2.48
C TYR A 128 -6.68 -11.91 3.60
N ALA A 129 -6.68 -12.90 4.51
CA ALA A 129 -7.75 -13.06 5.51
C ALA A 129 -7.85 -11.91 6.52
N ALA A 130 -6.74 -11.19 6.76
CA ALA A 130 -6.69 -10.06 7.68
C ALA A 130 -6.48 -8.71 6.98
N GLY A 131 -6.40 -8.68 5.66
CA GLY A 131 -6.24 -7.46 4.86
C GLY A 131 -4.95 -6.69 5.14
N LEU A 132 -3.85 -7.38 5.46
CA LEU A 132 -2.61 -6.76 5.92
C LEU A 132 -1.78 -6.15 4.80
N ARG A 133 -1.02 -5.09 5.13
CA ARG A 133 0.07 -4.60 4.26
C ARG A 133 1.24 -5.58 4.34
N VAL A 134 2.06 -5.61 3.30
CA VAL A 134 3.26 -6.49 3.29
C VAL A 134 4.17 -6.21 4.49
N SER A 135 4.38 -4.95 4.85
CA SER A 135 5.20 -4.58 6.02
C SER A 135 4.57 -4.97 7.35
N GLU A 136 3.25 -5.11 7.42
CA GLU A 136 2.51 -5.53 8.59
C GLU A 136 2.58 -7.06 8.75
N VAL A 137 2.24 -7.81 7.70
CA VAL A 137 2.22 -9.28 7.78
C VAL A 137 3.59 -9.87 8.10
N VAL A 138 4.68 -9.35 7.51
CA VAL A 138 6.04 -9.88 7.79
C VAL A 138 6.51 -9.58 9.22
N ARG A 139 5.97 -8.55 9.88
CA ARG A 139 6.31 -8.16 11.24
C ARG A 139 5.36 -8.68 12.31
N LEU A 140 4.38 -9.52 11.95
CA LEU A 140 3.50 -10.13 12.93
C LEU A 140 4.30 -10.99 13.91
N GLN A 141 4.02 -10.78 15.19
CA GLN A 141 4.53 -11.60 16.29
C GLN A 141 3.48 -12.61 16.73
N LEU A 142 3.92 -13.65 17.42
CA LEU A 142 3.01 -14.65 17.98
C LEU A 142 2.06 -14.03 19.04
N THR A 143 2.53 -13.01 19.74
CA THR A 143 1.77 -12.24 20.74
C THR A 143 0.72 -11.31 20.14
N ASP A 144 0.74 -11.08 18.83
CA ASP A 144 -0.25 -10.23 18.17
C ASP A 144 -1.55 -10.98 17.87
N LEU A 145 -1.57 -12.29 18.06
CA LEU A 145 -2.75 -13.13 17.81
C LEU A 145 -3.60 -13.27 19.07
N ASP A 146 -4.67 -12.49 19.18
CA ASP A 146 -5.69 -12.64 20.22
C ASP A 146 -6.65 -13.78 19.82
N ARG A 147 -6.40 -14.94 20.38
CA ARG A 147 -7.14 -16.19 20.03
C ARG A 147 -8.55 -16.20 20.61
N GLU A 148 -8.73 -15.58 21.78
CA GLU A 148 -10.02 -15.57 22.48
C GLU A 148 -11.00 -14.62 21.79
N ARG A 149 -10.50 -13.43 21.38
CA ARG A 149 -11.31 -12.42 20.70
C ARG A 149 -11.34 -12.58 19.19
N LEU A 150 -10.58 -13.54 18.63
CA LEU A 150 -10.41 -13.75 17.19
C LEU A 150 -9.97 -12.47 16.47
N MET A 151 -8.94 -11.83 17.00
CA MET A 151 -8.39 -10.58 16.48
C MET A 151 -6.87 -10.69 16.27
N ILE A 152 -6.37 -9.90 15.32
CA ILE A 152 -4.94 -9.68 15.12
C ILE A 152 -4.64 -8.22 15.44
N ARG A 153 -3.74 -7.99 16.39
CA ARG A 153 -3.18 -6.68 16.66
C ARG A 153 -2.17 -6.33 15.57
N VAL A 154 -2.33 -5.18 14.96
CA VAL A 154 -1.43 -4.67 13.94
C VAL A 154 -0.75 -3.42 14.48
N GLU A 155 0.50 -3.58 14.89
CA GLU A 155 1.32 -2.48 15.34
C GLU A 155 1.70 -1.59 14.14
N GLN A 156 1.33 -0.32 14.20
CA GLN A 156 1.68 0.67 13.19
C GLN A 156 2.82 1.52 13.71
N GLY A 157 4.03 1.37 13.12
CA GLY A 157 5.17 2.21 13.48
C GLY A 157 4.85 3.72 13.35
N LYS A 158 5.71 4.55 13.94
CA LYS A 158 5.66 6.03 14.12
C LYS A 158 4.39 6.75 13.61
N ARG A 159 3.63 7.35 14.55
CA ARG A 159 2.42 8.20 14.38
C ARG A 159 1.18 7.53 13.78
N ARG A 160 1.11 6.22 13.68
CA ARG A 160 -0.13 5.51 13.35
C ARG A 160 -0.58 4.74 14.58
N THR A 161 -1.84 4.90 14.95
CA THR A 161 -2.44 4.13 16.05
C THR A 161 -2.48 2.66 15.69
N ASP A 162 -2.15 1.81 16.66
CA ASP A 162 -2.37 0.38 16.55
C ASP A 162 -3.83 0.11 16.21
N ARG A 163 -4.08 -0.92 15.46
CA ARG A 163 -5.42 -1.36 15.13
C ARG A 163 -5.57 -2.86 15.31
N TYR A 164 -6.80 -3.26 15.44
CA TYR A 164 -7.17 -4.67 15.36
C TYR A 164 -7.81 -4.97 14.01
N THR A 165 -7.55 -6.18 13.50
CA THR A 165 -8.22 -6.75 12.33
C THR A 165 -8.69 -8.17 12.66
N ILE A 166 -9.48 -8.78 11.77
CA ILE A 166 -10.10 -10.07 12.01
C ILE A 166 -9.08 -11.23 11.93
N LEU A 167 -9.21 -12.19 12.84
CA LEU A 167 -8.59 -13.50 12.80
C LEU A 167 -9.69 -14.55 12.58
N SER A 168 -9.93 -14.95 11.35
CA SER A 168 -10.97 -15.92 11.08
C SER A 168 -10.64 -17.28 11.71
N PRO A 169 -11.64 -18.08 12.18
CA PRO A 169 -11.40 -19.40 12.75
C PRO A 169 -10.63 -20.32 11.78
N ARG A 170 -10.92 -20.23 10.49
CA ARG A 170 -10.20 -20.99 9.45
C ARG A 170 -8.72 -20.60 9.38
N LEU A 171 -8.42 -19.30 9.42
CA LEU A 171 -7.02 -18.83 9.46
C LEU A 171 -6.32 -19.31 10.73
N LEU A 172 -6.99 -19.24 11.89
CA LEU A 172 -6.44 -19.71 13.16
C LEU A 172 -6.05 -21.18 13.09
N THR A 173 -6.91 -22.04 12.51
CA THR A 173 -6.60 -23.47 12.29
C THR A 173 -5.36 -23.65 11.42
N GLU A 174 -5.22 -22.90 10.33
CA GLU A 174 -4.03 -22.98 9.46
C GLU A 174 -2.76 -22.49 10.16
N LEU A 175 -2.88 -21.44 10.99
CA LEU A 175 -1.78 -20.94 11.82
C LEU A 175 -1.34 -21.95 12.88
N ASP A 176 -2.27 -22.66 13.49
CA ASP A 176 -1.95 -23.73 14.47
C ASP A 176 -1.23 -24.91 13.83
N ARG A 177 -1.68 -25.36 12.67
CA ARG A 177 -0.99 -26.39 11.88
C ARG A 177 0.42 -25.95 11.50
N TYR A 178 0.56 -24.69 11.09
CA TYR A 178 1.85 -24.13 10.74
C TYR A 178 2.80 -24.05 11.93
N ARG A 179 2.31 -23.61 13.10
CA ARG A 179 3.08 -23.52 14.35
C ARG A 179 3.50 -24.91 14.86
N ALA A 180 2.64 -25.90 14.76
CA ALA A 180 2.97 -27.26 15.18
C ALA A 180 4.14 -27.88 14.40
N GLN A 181 4.38 -27.42 13.17
CA GLN A 181 5.46 -27.88 12.31
C GLN A 181 6.76 -27.08 12.45
N ARG A 182 6.80 -26.04 13.30
CA ARG A 182 7.91 -25.09 13.40
C ARG A 182 8.11 -24.56 14.80
N SER A 183 9.38 -24.51 15.22
CA SER A 183 9.78 -23.87 16.47
C SER A 183 9.86 -22.33 16.26
N LEU A 184 8.73 -21.65 16.38
CA LEU A 184 8.66 -20.20 16.30
C LEU A 184 8.87 -19.59 17.68
N THR A 185 9.77 -18.59 17.80
CA THR A 185 10.08 -17.93 19.07
C THR A 185 9.36 -16.60 19.23
N ARG A 186 9.44 -15.75 18.23
CA ARG A 186 8.90 -14.38 18.27
C ARG A 186 8.04 -14.08 17.04
N TRP A 187 8.65 -14.16 15.86
CA TRP A 187 8.02 -13.77 14.62
C TRP A 187 7.15 -14.89 14.07
N LEU A 188 5.96 -14.54 13.59
CA LEU A 188 5.08 -15.50 12.91
C LEU A 188 5.71 -15.96 11.58
N PHE A 189 6.42 -15.05 10.89
CA PHE A 189 7.12 -15.30 9.64
C PHE A 189 8.59 -14.87 9.77
N PRO A 190 9.44 -15.73 10.39
CA PRO A 190 10.86 -15.40 10.56
C PRO A 190 11.62 -15.45 9.23
N ALA A 191 12.72 -14.70 9.16
CA ALA A 191 13.74 -14.89 8.14
C ALA A 191 14.47 -16.24 8.34
N HIS A 192 15.27 -16.65 7.36
CA HIS A 192 15.97 -17.95 7.41
C HIS A 192 16.85 -18.10 8.67
N ALA A 193 17.46 -17.01 9.12
CA ALA A 193 18.28 -16.99 10.34
C ALA A 193 17.50 -16.92 11.67
N GLY A 194 16.16 -16.83 11.65
CA GLY A 194 15.28 -16.95 12.83
C GLY A 194 15.07 -15.68 13.66
N ASP A 195 16.07 -14.84 13.87
CA ASP A 195 16.03 -13.69 14.78
C ASP A 195 15.38 -12.44 14.22
N GLN A 196 15.18 -12.39 12.93
CA GLN A 196 14.59 -11.26 12.22
C GLN A 196 13.29 -11.67 11.51
N PRO A 197 12.36 -10.75 11.29
CA PRO A 197 11.21 -11.02 10.48
C PRO A 197 11.60 -11.19 9.00
N MET A 198 10.79 -11.93 8.25
CA MET A 198 10.92 -12.02 6.79
C MET A 198 10.96 -10.64 6.14
N SER A 199 11.79 -10.45 5.11
CA SER A 199 11.83 -9.18 4.41
C SER A 199 10.54 -8.95 3.60
N PRO A 200 10.06 -7.70 3.48
CA PRO A 200 8.95 -7.38 2.58
C PRO A 200 9.21 -7.77 1.11
N SER A 201 10.46 -7.74 0.68
CA SER A 201 10.87 -8.15 -0.67
C SER A 201 10.67 -9.66 -0.87
N THR A 202 11.03 -10.48 0.13
CA THR A 202 10.80 -11.94 0.09
C THR A 202 9.31 -12.26 -0.01
N ALA A 203 8.49 -11.63 0.83
CA ALA A 203 7.04 -11.81 0.78
C ALA A 203 6.45 -11.41 -0.58
N GLN A 204 6.98 -10.34 -1.17
CA GLN A 204 6.59 -9.88 -2.51
C GLN A 204 6.95 -10.92 -3.59
N HIS A 205 8.16 -11.48 -3.55
CA HIS A 205 8.59 -12.52 -4.50
C HIS A 205 7.75 -13.80 -4.37
N ILE A 206 7.42 -14.21 -3.14
CA ILE A 206 6.52 -15.35 -2.87
C ILE A 206 5.17 -15.14 -3.58
N PHE A 207 4.57 -13.95 -3.43
CA PHE A 207 3.30 -13.64 -4.08
C PHE A 207 3.42 -13.61 -5.61
N ILE A 208 4.45 -12.96 -6.16
CA ILE A 208 4.67 -12.88 -7.61
C ILE A 208 4.81 -14.28 -8.22
N ALA A 209 5.60 -15.14 -7.58
CA ALA A 209 5.79 -16.52 -8.01
C ALA A 209 4.47 -17.33 -7.94
N ALA A 210 3.71 -17.19 -6.84
CA ALA A 210 2.42 -17.85 -6.69
C ALA A 210 1.41 -17.36 -7.75
N LYS A 211 1.33 -16.05 -7.96
CA LYS A 211 0.44 -15.43 -8.98
C LYS A 211 0.77 -15.90 -10.39
N ALA A 212 2.05 -15.93 -10.76
CA ALA A 212 2.50 -16.40 -12.08
C ALA A 212 2.12 -17.87 -12.31
N ARG A 213 2.38 -18.73 -11.31
CA ARG A 213 2.03 -20.16 -11.37
C ARG A 213 0.51 -20.41 -11.34
N ALA A 214 -0.27 -19.48 -10.80
CA ALA A 214 -1.73 -19.53 -10.86
C ALA A 214 -2.30 -19.04 -12.21
N GLY A 215 -1.46 -18.65 -13.17
CA GLY A 215 -1.86 -18.16 -14.48
C GLY A 215 -2.54 -16.77 -14.46
N ILE A 216 -2.29 -15.95 -13.42
CA ILE A 216 -2.96 -14.66 -13.27
C ILE A 216 -2.10 -13.54 -13.85
N GLN A 217 -2.61 -12.93 -14.93
CA GLN A 217 -1.93 -11.85 -15.66
C GLN A 217 -2.17 -10.45 -15.10
N LYS A 218 -3.12 -10.28 -14.16
CA LYS A 218 -3.44 -8.97 -13.57
C LYS A 218 -2.19 -8.31 -12.98
N PRO A 219 -1.84 -7.07 -13.39
CA PRO A 219 -0.67 -6.38 -12.85
C PRO A 219 -0.90 -6.02 -11.38
N GLY A 220 0.17 -6.07 -10.60
CA GLY A 220 0.14 -5.68 -9.19
C GLY A 220 0.99 -6.57 -8.28
N SER A 221 1.12 -6.09 -7.07
CA SER A 221 1.95 -6.65 -6.01
C SER A 221 1.10 -7.46 -5.02
N ILE A 222 1.71 -7.96 -3.94
CA ILE A 222 1.00 -8.64 -2.83
C ILE A 222 -0.17 -7.80 -2.26
N HIS A 223 -0.18 -6.49 -2.48
CA HIS A 223 -1.31 -5.63 -2.14
C HIS A 223 -2.61 -5.97 -2.87
N LEU A 224 -2.56 -6.75 -3.96
CA LEU A 224 -3.76 -7.29 -4.60
C LEU A 224 -4.59 -8.14 -3.63
N LEU A 225 -3.96 -8.90 -2.73
CA LEU A 225 -4.66 -9.68 -1.72
C LEU A 225 -5.43 -8.78 -0.73
N ARG A 226 -4.81 -7.68 -0.31
CA ARG A 226 -5.49 -6.70 0.55
C ARG A 226 -6.60 -5.95 -0.19
N HIS A 227 -6.42 -5.65 -1.46
CA HIS A 227 -7.48 -5.05 -2.29
C HIS A 227 -8.66 -6.02 -2.46
N ALA A 228 -8.38 -7.30 -2.73
CA ALA A 228 -9.39 -8.34 -2.81
C ALA A 228 -10.15 -8.50 -1.48
N PHE A 229 -9.45 -8.56 -0.33
CA PHE A 229 -10.08 -8.57 0.99
C PHE A 229 -11.09 -7.44 1.17
N ALA A 230 -10.69 -6.19 0.88
CA ALA A 230 -11.56 -5.02 1.03
C ALA A 230 -12.78 -5.07 0.10
N THR A 231 -12.56 -5.48 -1.16
CA THR A 231 -13.64 -5.57 -2.15
C THR A 231 -14.61 -6.71 -1.81
N HIS A 232 -14.10 -7.88 -1.44
CA HIS A 232 -14.93 -9.01 -1.08
C HIS A 232 -15.76 -8.75 0.19
N LEU A 233 -15.20 -8.04 1.20
CA LEU A 233 -15.99 -7.58 2.35
C LEU A 233 -17.11 -6.63 1.93
N LEU A 234 -16.82 -5.67 1.05
CA LEU A 234 -17.84 -4.75 0.55
C LEU A 234 -18.95 -5.48 -0.23
N GLU A 235 -18.58 -6.51 -1.02
CA GLU A 235 -19.51 -7.37 -1.75
C GLU A 235 -20.39 -8.24 -0.85
N THR A 236 -19.94 -8.53 0.38
CA THR A 236 -20.75 -9.21 1.39
C THR A 236 -21.61 -8.25 2.22
N GLY A 237 -21.59 -6.95 1.92
CA GLY A 237 -22.42 -5.95 2.57
C GLY A 237 -21.79 -5.28 3.81
N VAL A 238 -20.51 -5.53 4.09
CA VAL A 238 -19.81 -4.82 5.17
C VAL A 238 -19.66 -3.35 4.81
N ASP A 239 -20.03 -2.46 5.72
CA ASP A 239 -19.98 -1.02 5.49
C ASP A 239 -18.55 -0.48 5.32
N LEU A 240 -18.44 0.61 4.57
CA LEU A 240 -17.16 1.20 4.20
C LEU A 240 -16.34 1.70 5.40
N ARG A 241 -17.01 2.13 6.47
CA ARG A 241 -16.36 2.62 7.69
C ARG A 241 -15.69 1.48 8.44
N THR A 242 -16.38 0.35 8.58
CA THR A 242 -15.82 -0.88 9.16
C THR A 242 -14.60 -1.34 8.36
N ILE A 243 -14.69 -1.39 7.02
CA ILE A 243 -13.54 -1.72 6.16
C ILE A 243 -12.41 -0.72 6.36
N GLN A 244 -12.68 0.57 6.49
CA GLN A 244 -11.67 1.60 6.75
C GLN A 244 -10.90 1.31 8.06
N VAL A 245 -11.61 0.98 9.12
CA VAL A 245 -11.03 0.66 10.44
C VAL A 245 -10.16 -0.60 10.34
N LEU A 246 -10.69 -1.69 9.79
CA LEU A 246 -9.96 -2.95 9.61
C LEU A 246 -8.67 -2.76 8.82
N LEU A 247 -8.70 -1.94 7.78
CA LEU A 247 -7.53 -1.64 6.96
C LEU A 247 -6.59 -0.60 7.58
N GLY A 248 -7.03 0.18 8.56
CA GLY A 248 -6.25 1.28 9.12
C GLY A 248 -5.94 2.36 8.07
N HIS A 249 -6.96 2.79 7.32
CA HIS A 249 -6.84 3.90 6.39
C HIS A 249 -7.09 5.22 7.13
N ALA A 250 -6.10 6.12 7.13
CA ALA A 250 -6.23 7.45 7.74
C ALA A 250 -7.32 8.32 7.09
N SER A 251 -7.72 8.02 5.85
CA SER A 251 -8.73 8.76 5.10
C SER A 251 -9.72 7.82 4.44
N LEU A 252 -11.02 8.16 4.55
CA LEU A 252 -12.10 7.46 3.87
C LEU A 252 -11.92 7.46 2.34
N ALA A 253 -11.34 8.52 1.78
CA ALA A 253 -10.99 8.60 0.35
C ALA A 253 -10.06 7.48 -0.14
N THR A 254 -9.30 6.85 0.76
CA THR A 254 -8.49 5.68 0.41
C THR A 254 -9.35 4.41 0.30
N THR A 255 -10.41 4.31 1.09
CA THR A 255 -11.31 3.16 1.11
C THR A 255 -12.40 3.30 0.03
N SER A 256 -12.86 4.51 -0.26
CA SER A 256 -13.89 4.78 -1.28
C SER A 256 -13.51 4.33 -2.70
N ARG A 257 -12.23 4.08 -2.96
CA ARG A 257 -11.78 3.48 -4.23
C ARG A 257 -12.40 2.11 -4.52
N TYR A 258 -12.82 1.40 -3.49
CA TYR A 258 -13.46 0.10 -3.63
C TYR A 258 -14.93 0.20 -4.05
N LEU A 259 -15.60 1.34 -3.80
CA LEU A 259 -16.98 1.59 -4.22
C LEU A 259 -17.16 1.53 -5.75
N HIS A 260 -16.13 1.90 -6.50
CA HIS A 260 -16.20 1.91 -7.97
C HIS A 260 -16.05 0.51 -8.60
N VAL A 261 -15.80 -0.52 -7.81
CA VAL A 261 -15.44 -1.87 -8.29
C VAL A 261 -16.59 -2.87 -8.05
N THR A 262 -17.54 -2.56 -7.17
CA THR A 262 -18.62 -3.47 -6.80
C THR A 262 -19.88 -3.22 -7.63
N ARG A 263 -20.20 -4.14 -8.54
CA ARG A 263 -21.49 -4.17 -9.27
C ARG A 263 -22.67 -4.50 -8.35
N LYS A 264 -22.50 -5.44 -7.43
CA LYS A 264 -23.58 -5.89 -6.51
C LYS A 264 -24.20 -4.79 -5.67
N THR A 265 -23.45 -3.74 -5.34
CA THR A 265 -23.99 -2.62 -4.55
C THR A 265 -24.99 -1.79 -5.34
N LEU A 266 -24.83 -1.66 -6.67
CA LEU A 266 -25.79 -0.94 -7.52
C LEU A 266 -27.02 -1.78 -7.82
N ASP A 267 -26.87 -3.09 -8.00
CA ASP A 267 -27.98 -4.01 -8.28
C ASP A 267 -28.89 -4.23 -7.07
N ALA A 268 -28.38 -3.98 -5.84
CA ALA A 268 -29.14 -4.11 -4.61
C ALA A 268 -29.83 -2.80 -4.17
N VAL A 269 -29.58 -1.68 -4.84
CA VAL A 269 -30.21 -0.38 -4.52
C VAL A 269 -31.56 -0.28 -5.18
N GLN A 270 -32.62 -0.45 -4.39
CA GLN A 270 -33.95 -0.09 -4.82
C GLN A 270 -34.12 1.45 -4.82
N SER A 271 -34.61 1.98 -5.94
CA SER A 271 -34.91 3.41 -6.00
C SER A 271 -35.91 3.80 -4.90
N PRO A 272 -35.66 4.91 -4.16
CA PRO A 272 -36.70 5.44 -3.26
C PRO A 272 -38.03 5.71 -3.99
N PHE A 273 -37.99 5.94 -5.29
CA PHE A 273 -39.16 6.14 -6.11
C PHE A 273 -40.08 4.89 -6.16
N ASP A 274 -39.48 3.69 -6.16
CA ASP A 274 -40.22 2.42 -6.19
C ASP A 274 -40.99 2.14 -4.90
N ARG A 275 -40.75 2.93 -3.84
CA ARG A 275 -41.44 2.88 -2.55
C ARG A 275 -42.53 3.94 -2.42
N LEU A 276 -42.72 4.80 -3.44
CA LEU A 276 -43.75 5.82 -3.43
C LEU A 276 -45.08 5.24 -3.93
N THR A 277 -46.12 5.41 -3.14
CA THR A 277 -47.50 5.14 -3.58
C THR A 277 -48.02 6.42 -4.23
N LEU A 278 -47.83 6.54 -5.54
CA LEU A 278 -48.38 7.68 -6.29
C LEU A 278 -49.85 7.39 -6.69
N SER A 279 -50.76 8.27 -6.30
CA SER A 279 -52.11 8.25 -6.83
C SER A 279 -52.10 8.63 -8.31
N THR A 280 -52.79 7.86 -9.14
CA THR A 280 -52.95 8.18 -10.57
C THR A 280 -53.64 9.55 -10.68
N PRO A 281 -53.08 10.50 -11.45
CA PRO A 281 -53.77 11.77 -11.68
C PRO A 281 -55.14 11.52 -12.34
N PRO A 282 -56.18 12.29 -11.98
CA PRO A 282 -57.47 12.17 -12.65
C PRO A 282 -57.28 12.37 -14.15
N ALA A 283 -57.94 11.53 -14.95
CA ALA A 283 -57.95 11.66 -16.39
C ALA A 283 -58.39 13.08 -16.79
N ALA A 284 -57.55 13.74 -17.64
CA ALA A 284 -57.92 15.04 -18.16
C ALA A 284 -59.23 14.91 -18.93
N ALA A 285 -60.23 15.67 -18.50
CA ALA A 285 -61.54 15.78 -19.15
C ALA A 285 -61.47 16.53 -20.48
#